data_f846e4973d3b67dab41acd7b2673f6c7
#
_entry.id   f846e4973d3b67dab41acd7b2673f6c7
#
_cell.length_a   1.000
_cell.length_b   1.000
_cell.length_c   1.000
_cell.angle_alpha   90.00
_cell.angle_beta   90.00
_cell.angle_gamma   90.00
#
_symmetry.space_group_name_H-M   'P 1'
#
loop_
_entity.id
_entity.type
_entity.pdbx_description
1 polymer ?
#
loop_
_entity_poly.entity_id
_entity_poly.type
_entity_poly.pdbx_seq_one_letter_code
_entity_poly.pdbx_strand_id
1 'polypeptide(L)'
;MRLAMGLAVALAGADDRLLFEQPEELTRRLAWWRARGIEGVVLYDNLPDFYRTPPERFVGLAAAIRAAGLEVAGFNGLRKSLFMPEFLAADRQRCDHILAVCRVLRPAIVDLSLNVPLPQGLDPHQLAARPLFRGEHASDETYRVAAAELRPFVRACAAFGADFSIELHDDGLQDTAAGCLKLLRLLDEPNVGVNPDIGNWYRVAHEPRGAWREQLAQLAPRTNYWEVKNYRRVVAPEAGRAFAWNTDLDGGDLDFREATVTLWRAGFRGWVCNEGGNGDRVRSTLRYVEYLRWVLDEWIPAMESAGTGD
;
A
#
# COMPACT_ATOMS: atom_id res chain seq x y z
N MET A 1 11.79 -11.41 -0.70
CA MET A 1 11.03 -10.14 -0.68
C MET A 1 11.99 -8.98 -0.83
N ARG A 2 11.58 -7.92 -1.50
CA ARG A 2 12.37 -6.71 -1.78
C ARG A 2 11.79 -5.55 -0.98
N LEU A 3 12.65 -4.71 -0.36
CA LEU A 3 12.20 -3.66 0.55
C LEU A 3 12.08 -2.31 -0.16
N ALA A 4 10.91 -1.69 -0.01
CA ALA A 4 10.61 -0.36 -0.53
C ALA A 4 10.15 0.59 0.59
N MET A 5 10.16 1.88 0.29
CA MET A 5 9.63 2.93 1.16
C MET A 5 8.85 3.96 0.37
N GLY A 6 7.93 4.65 1.01
CA GLY A 6 7.28 5.82 0.42
C GLY A 6 8.30 6.92 0.11
N LEU A 7 8.22 7.53 -1.09
CA LEU A 7 9.14 8.58 -1.51
C LEU A 7 9.17 9.76 -0.52
N ALA A 8 8.05 10.07 0.11
CA ALA A 8 7.94 11.13 1.12
C ALA A 8 8.93 10.99 2.30
N VAL A 9 9.42 9.77 2.59
CA VAL A 9 10.44 9.55 3.63
C VAL A 9 11.79 10.12 3.19
N ALA A 10 12.15 9.97 1.91
CA ALA A 10 13.38 10.58 1.36
C ALA A 10 13.32 12.10 1.32
N LEU A 11 12.11 12.67 1.25
CA LEU A 11 11.87 14.11 1.24
C LEU A 11 11.80 14.73 2.65
N ALA A 12 11.89 13.94 3.71
CA ALA A 12 11.76 14.41 5.08
C ALA A 12 12.71 15.60 5.37
N GLY A 13 12.15 16.70 5.88
CA GLY A 13 12.89 17.93 6.18
C GLY A 13 13.34 18.76 4.96
N ALA A 14 12.90 18.41 3.76
CA ALA A 14 13.13 19.20 2.54
C ALA A 14 11.90 20.04 2.17
N ASP A 15 12.11 21.04 1.33
CA ASP A 15 11.01 21.77 0.68
C ASP A 15 10.52 21.03 -0.60
N ASP A 16 9.36 21.43 -1.11
CA ASP A 16 8.71 20.77 -2.25
C ASP A 16 9.54 20.88 -3.55
N ARG A 17 10.51 21.83 -3.64
CA ARG A 17 11.41 21.98 -4.79
C ARG A 17 12.34 20.79 -4.96
N LEU A 18 12.65 20.07 -3.87
CA LEU A 18 13.52 18.90 -3.93
C LEU A 18 13.01 17.88 -4.97
N LEU A 19 11.70 17.71 -5.08
CA LEU A 19 11.11 16.69 -5.93
C LEU A 19 11.41 16.88 -7.42
N PHE A 20 11.40 18.14 -7.91
CA PHE A 20 11.47 18.44 -9.34
C PHE A 20 12.59 19.39 -9.76
N GLU A 21 13.21 20.10 -8.80
CA GLU A 21 14.16 21.18 -9.11
C GLU A 21 15.57 20.91 -8.59
N GLN A 22 15.75 19.88 -7.75
CA GLN A 22 17.05 19.56 -7.14
C GLN A 22 17.42 18.08 -7.35
N PRO A 23 17.58 17.61 -8.59
CA PRO A 23 17.75 16.17 -8.91
C PRO A 23 19.03 15.56 -8.30
N GLU A 24 20.08 16.32 -8.15
CA GLU A 24 21.35 15.85 -7.55
C GLU A 24 21.19 15.59 -6.04
N GLU A 25 20.55 16.51 -5.34
CA GLU A 25 20.25 16.37 -3.91
C GLU A 25 19.28 15.21 -3.67
N LEU A 26 18.24 15.09 -4.48
CA LEU A 26 17.31 13.97 -4.43
C LEU A 26 18.05 12.64 -4.65
N THR A 27 18.88 12.55 -5.69
CA THR A 27 19.70 11.36 -5.97
C THR A 27 20.58 11.00 -4.78
N ARG A 28 21.26 11.96 -4.17
CA ARG A 28 22.10 11.74 -2.98
C ARG A 28 21.30 11.19 -1.79
N ARG A 29 20.11 11.74 -1.51
CA ARG A 29 19.23 11.26 -0.44
C ARG A 29 18.72 9.84 -0.72
N LEU A 30 18.33 9.55 -1.93
CA LEU A 30 17.88 8.23 -2.36
C LEU A 30 19.02 7.21 -2.28
N ALA A 31 20.25 7.55 -2.69
CA ALA A 31 21.43 6.70 -2.57
C ALA A 31 21.77 6.38 -1.09
N TRP A 32 21.52 7.33 -0.17
CA TRP A 32 21.67 7.10 1.26
C TRP A 32 20.72 5.99 1.77
N TRP A 33 19.48 5.93 1.24
CA TRP A 33 18.52 4.87 1.54
C TRP A 33 18.91 3.55 0.87
N ARG A 34 19.40 3.60 -0.38
CA ARG A 34 19.90 2.40 -1.08
C ARG A 34 21.01 1.71 -0.28
N ALA A 35 21.95 2.49 0.24
CA ALA A 35 23.05 1.97 1.08
C ALA A 35 22.56 1.34 2.40
N ARG A 36 21.31 1.56 2.81
CA ARG A 36 20.69 1.01 4.03
C ARG A 36 19.70 -0.12 3.77
N GLY A 37 19.71 -0.69 2.57
CA GLY A 37 18.93 -1.87 2.25
C GLY A 37 17.56 -1.62 1.64
N ILE A 38 17.19 -0.35 1.37
CA ILE A 38 16.02 -0.03 0.54
C ILE A 38 16.39 -0.29 -0.93
N GLU A 39 15.50 -0.96 -1.64
CA GLU A 39 15.70 -1.35 -3.05
C GLU A 39 14.78 -0.60 -4.00
N GLY A 40 13.69 -0.05 -3.47
CA GLY A 40 12.73 0.71 -4.28
C GLY A 40 11.99 1.79 -3.51
N VAL A 41 11.32 2.64 -4.27
CA VAL A 41 10.44 3.69 -3.74
C VAL A 41 9.02 3.52 -4.27
N VAL A 42 8.06 3.92 -3.46
CA VAL A 42 6.64 3.98 -3.80
C VAL A 42 6.20 5.44 -3.82
N LEU A 43 5.51 5.82 -4.86
CA LEU A 43 4.91 7.13 -4.99
C LEU A 43 3.41 7.04 -4.70
N TYR A 44 2.85 8.16 -4.25
CA TYR A 44 1.43 8.30 -3.97
C TYR A 44 0.87 9.51 -4.70
N ASP A 45 -0.39 9.48 -5.07
CA ASP A 45 -1.06 10.60 -5.74
C ASP A 45 -1.41 11.78 -4.82
N ASN A 46 -0.98 11.73 -3.56
CA ASN A 46 -1.06 12.83 -2.60
C ASN A 46 0.22 13.71 -2.55
N LEU A 47 1.12 13.55 -3.51
CA LEU A 47 2.22 14.51 -3.69
C LEU A 47 1.65 15.91 -3.96
N PRO A 48 2.31 16.99 -3.49
CA PRO A 48 1.86 18.34 -3.74
C PRO A 48 1.57 18.60 -5.22
N ASP A 49 0.41 19.17 -5.51
CA ASP A 49 -0.06 19.48 -6.87
C ASP A 49 -0.02 18.32 -7.87
N PHE A 50 -0.02 17.07 -7.42
CA PHE A 50 0.13 15.88 -8.28
C PHE A 50 -0.75 15.96 -9.54
N TYR A 51 -2.06 16.19 -9.39
CA TYR A 51 -3.01 16.22 -10.50
C TYR A 51 -2.91 17.48 -11.39
N ARG A 52 -2.10 18.47 -11.01
CA ARG A 52 -1.79 19.67 -11.80
C ARG A 52 -0.39 19.59 -12.43
N THR A 53 0.46 18.69 -11.96
CA THR A 53 1.82 18.53 -12.44
C THR A 53 1.81 17.72 -13.74
N PRO A 54 2.30 18.27 -14.87
CA PRO A 54 2.36 17.53 -16.12
C PRO A 54 3.23 16.27 -16.01
N PRO A 55 2.83 15.14 -16.63
CA PRO A 55 3.56 13.87 -16.55
C PRO A 55 5.05 14.00 -16.92
N GLU A 56 5.40 14.89 -17.81
CA GLU A 56 6.79 15.12 -18.26
C GLU A 56 7.71 15.60 -17.14
N ARG A 57 7.18 16.26 -16.11
CA ARG A 57 7.96 16.69 -14.94
C ARG A 57 8.50 15.51 -14.15
N PHE A 58 7.87 14.33 -14.25
CA PHE A 58 8.32 13.12 -13.57
C PHE A 58 9.52 12.41 -14.25
N VAL A 59 9.94 12.84 -15.43
CA VAL A 59 11.12 12.28 -16.13
C VAL A 59 12.39 12.46 -15.30
N GLY A 60 12.61 13.66 -14.76
CA GLY A 60 13.75 13.96 -13.88
C GLY A 60 13.73 13.14 -12.60
N LEU A 61 12.55 12.99 -11.97
CA LEU A 61 12.37 12.16 -10.79
C LEU A 61 12.70 10.68 -11.09
N ALA A 62 12.17 10.13 -12.18
CA ALA A 62 12.47 8.77 -12.59
C ALA A 62 13.98 8.55 -12.85
N ALA A 63 14.65 9.56 -13.42
CA ALA A 63 16.10 9.53 -13.63
C ALA A 63 16.87 9.55 -12.31
N ALA A 64 16.49 10.41 -11.35
CA ALA A 64 17.13 10.50 -10.05
C ALA A 64 16.98 9.19 -9.24
N ILE A 65 15.81 8.56 -9.27
CA ILE A 65 15.56 7.26 -8.63
C ILE A 65 16.51 6.20 -9.19
N ARG A 66 16.58 6.07 -10.52
CA ARG A 66 17.48 5.11 -11.19
C ARG A 66 18.96 5.41 -10.93
N ALA A 67 19.36 6.68 -10.97
CA ALA A 67 20.75 7.09 -10.70
C ALA A 67 21.18 6.76 -9.27
N ALA A 68 20.24 6.74 -8.31
CA ALA A 68 20.47 6.30 -6.94
C ALA A 68 20.54 4.76 -6.79
N GLY A 69 20.34 3.99 -7.85
CA GLY A 69 20.30 2.53 -7.81
C GLY A 69 19.02 1.96 -7.23
N LEU A 70 17.92 2.72 -7.26
CA LEU A 70 16.60 2.30 -6.80
C LEU A 70 15.65 2.06 -7.97
N GLU A 71 14.61 1.24 -7.74
CA GLU A 71 13.50 1.06 -8.67
C GLU A 71 12.26 1.82 -8.21
N VAL A 72 11.35 2.12 -9.11
CA VAL A 72 10.00 2.52 -8.76
C VAL A 72 9.22 1.25 -8.46
N ALA A 73 9.17 0.89 -7.17
CA ALA A 73 8.54 -0.34 -6.69
C ALA A 73 7.03 -0.32 -6.89
N GLY A 74 6.42 0.85 -6.65
CA GLY A 74 4.98 1.01 -6.81
C GLY A 74 4.54 2.45 -7.00
N PHE A 75 3.31 2.57 -7.47
CA PHE A 75 2.54 3.81 -7.45
C PHE A 75 1.18 3.53 -6.83
N ASN A 76 0.84 4.22 -5.75
CA ASN A 76 -0.43 4.07 -5.05
C ASN A 76 -1.36 5.25 -5.34
N GLY A 77 -2.52 4.96 -5.95
CA GLY A 77 -3.60 5.91 -6.17
C GLY A 77 -4.63 5.82 -5.05
N LEU A 78 -4.57 6.77 -4.12
CA LEU A 78 -5.42 6.78 -2.95
C LEU A 78 -6.90 7.01 -3.30
N ARG A 79 -7.78 6.27 -2.65
CA ARG A 79 -9.24 6.44 -2.62
C ARG A 79 -9.88 6.84 -3.95
N LYS A 80 -10.29 5.85 -4.74
CA LYS A 80 -11.06 6.04 -5.96
C LYS A 80 -12.46 5.44 -5.80
N SER A 81 -13.49 6.23 -6.08
CA SER A 81 -14.90 5.83 -5.89
C SER A 81 -15.54 5.40 -7.22
N LEU A 82 -14.86 4.56 -7.99
CA LEU A 82 -15.28 4.12 -9.33
C LEU A 82 -16.61 3.35 -9.38
N PHE A 83 -17.19 3.04 -8.23
CA PHE A 83 -18.48 2.38 -8.10
C PHE A 83 -19.62 3.35 -7.73
N MET A 84 -19.32 4.64 -7.60
CA MET A 84 -20.27 5.69 -7.23
C MET A 84 -20.48 6.65 -8.41
N PRO A 85 -21.68 6.68 -9.01
CA PRO A 85 -21.93 7.46 -10.25
C PRO A 85 -21.56 8.94 -10.15
N GLU A 86 -21.77 9.54 -8.99
CA GLU A 86 -21.51 10.98 -8.74
C GLU A 86 -20.02 11.34 -8.73
N PHE A 87 -19.12 10.38 -8.50
CA PHE A 87 -17.65 10.59 -8.47
C PHE A 87 -16.96 10.02 -9.71
N LEU A 88 -17.65 9.21 -10.49
CA LEU A 88 -17.07 8.41 -11.56
C LEU A 88 -16.31 9.24 -12.60
N ALA A 89 -16.88 10.36 -13.06
CA ALA A 89 -16.22 11.20 -14.06
C ALA A 89 -14.90 11.80 -13.55
N ALA A 90 -14.90 12.29 -12.30
CA ALA A 90 -13.71 12.88 -11.68
C ALA A 90 -12.65 11.82 -11.42
N ASP A 91 -13.03 10.63 -10.96
CA ASP A 91 -12.08 9.57 -10.67
C ASP A 91 -11.51 8.91 -11.92
N ARG A 92 -12.27 8.82 -13.03
CA ARG A 92 -11.72 8.45 -14.34
C ARG A 92 -10.62 9.42 -14.78
N GLN A 93 -10.87 10.73 -14.68
CA GLN A 93 -9.85 11.74 -15.02
C GLN A 93 -8.60 11.62 -14.15
N ARG A 94 -8.77 11.34 -12.85
CA ARG A 94 -7.64 11.07 -11.93
C ARG A 94 -6.88 9.81 -12.34
N CYS A 95 -7.58 8.73 -12.66
CA CYS A 95 -6.98 7.49 -13.16
C CYS A 95 -6.19 7.72 -14.46
N ASP A 96 -6.72 8.49 -15.40
CA ASP A 96 -6.02 8.83 -16.66
C ASP A 96 -4.71 9.59 -16.38
N HIS A 97 -4.72 10.53 -15.43
CA HIS A 97 -3.52 11.25 -15.02
C HIS A 97 -2.49 10.30 -14.36
N ILE A 98 -2.94 9.43 -13.45
CA ILE A 98 -2.08 8.40 -12.83
C ILE A 98 -1.43 7.54 -13.91
N LEU A 99 -2.19 7.05 -14.88
CA LEU A 99 -1.65 6.24 -15.99
C LEU A 99 -0.61 7.01 -16.81
N ALA A 100 -0.84 8.29 -17.08
CA ALA A 100 0.11 9.14 -17.81
C ALA A 100 1.44 9.28 -17.04
N VAL A 101 1.38 9.52 -15.74
CA VAL A 101 2.56 9.58 -14.86
C VAL A 101 3.25 8.20 -14.75
N CYS A 102 2.48 7.12 -14.59
CA CYS A 102 3.03 5.76 -14.50
C CYS A 102 3.74 5.32 -15.79
N ARG A 103 3.31 5.76 -16.97
CA ARG A 103 4.05 5.51 -18.24
C ARG A 103 5.44 6.13 -18.22
N VAL A 104 5.64 7.24 -17.52
CA VAL A 104 6.95 7.89 -17.34
C VAL A 104 7.78 7.19 -16.27
N LEU A 105 7.17 6.93 -15.11
CA LEU A 105 7.84 6.36 -13.94
C LEU A 105 8.19 4.88 -14.11
N ARG A 106 7.35 4.11 -14.83
CA ARG A 106 7.45 2.65 -15.01
C ARG A 106 7.50 1.91 -13.67
N PRO A 107 6.49 2.08 -12.79
CA PRO A 107 6.43 1.31 -11.55
C PRO A 107 6.26 -0.18 -11.84
N ALA A 108 6.78 -1.03 -10.95
CA ALA A 108 6.53 -2.46 -11.02
C ALA A 108 5.07 -2.81 -10.68
N ILE A 109 4.50 -2.07 -9.72
CA ILE A 109 3.12 -2.25 -9.25
C ILE A 109 2.37 -0.91 -9.35
N VAL A 110 1.09 -0.97 -9.75
CA VAL A 110 0.13 0.12 -9.51
C VAL A 110 -0.92 -0.39 -8.55
N ASP A 111 -1.11 0.30 -7.45
CA ASP A 111 -2.07 -0.04 -6.41
C ASP A 111 -3.21 0.99 -6.37
N LEU A 112 -4.44 0.53 -6.20
CA LEU A 112 -5.60 1.39 -5.96
C LEU A 112 -6.48 0.80 -4.86
N SER A 113 -7.06 1.70 -4.06
CA SER A 113 -8.15 1.37 -3.15
C SER A 113 -9.48 1.96 -3.63
N LEU A 114 -10.52 1.12 -3.68
CA LEU A 114 -11.88 1.47 -4.11
C LEU A 114 -12.72 1.90 -2.90
N ASN A 115 -12.55 3.13 -2.45
CA ASN A 115 -13.15 3.65 -1.23
C ASN A 115 -14.22 4.69 -1.50
N VAL A 116 -15.13 4.87 -0.54
CA VAL A 116 -15.99 6.04 -0.52
C VAL A 116 -15.18 7.30 -0.23
N PRO A 117 -15.59 8.47 -0.75
CA PRO A 117 -14.91 9.73 -0.46
C PRO A 117 -14.96 10.06 1.02
N LEU A 118 -13.89 10.69 1.53
CA LEU A 118 -13.90 11.22 2.88
C LEU A 118 -14.80 12.47 2.94
N PRO A 119 -15.71 12.56 3.94
CA PRO A 119 -16.43 13.80 4.21
C PRO A 119 -15.45 14.95 4.46
N GLN A 120 -15.79 16.13 3.95
CA GLN A 120 -14.97 17.32 4.16
C GLN A 120 -14.81 17.62 5.65
N GLY A 121 -13.57 17.83 6.10
CA GLY A 121 -13.24 18.14 7.49
C GLY A 121 -13.23 16.92 8.44
N LEU A 122 -13.42 15.71 7.94
CA LEU A 122 -13.29 14.51 8.75
C LEU A 122 -11.79 14.19 8.95
N ASP A 123 -11.40 14.00 10.21
CA ASP A 123 -10.08 13.48 10.55
C ASP A 123 -10.02 11.97 10.18
N PRO A 124 -9.10 11.54 9.31
CA PRO A 124 -8.94 10.13 8.96
C PRO A 124 -8.75 9.20 10.16
N HIS A 125 -8.18 9.69 11.26
CA HIS A 125 -8.04 8.90 12.49
C HIS A 125 -9.38 8.60 13.18
N GLN A 126 -10.44 9.35 12.89
CA GLN A 126 -11.79 9.09 13.41
C GLN A 126 -12.50 7.96 12.66
N LEU A 127 -12.07 7.64 11.44
CA LEU A 127 -12.64 6.57 10.62
C LEU A 127 -12.48 5.19 11.26
N ALA A 128 -11.38 4.96 11.96
CA ALA A 128 -11.13 3.70 12.65
C ALA A 128 -12.23 3.33 13.65
N ALA A 129 -12.93 4.32 14.21
CA ALA A 129 -14.00 4.10 15.17
C ALA A 129 -15.37 3.80 14.52
N ARG A 130 -15.61 4.34 13.31
CA ARG A 130 -16.88 4.17 12.58
C ARG A 130 -16.60 4.18 11.10
N PRO A 131 -16.48 3.02 10.42
CA PRO A 131 -16.31 2.98 8.99
C PRO A 131 -17.51 3.65 8.29
N LEU A 132 -17.22 4.44 7.26
CA LEU A 132 -18.22 5.11 6.45
C LEU A 132 -18.96 4.13 5.54
N PHE A 133 -18.31 3.04 5.20
CA PHE A 133 -18.80 2.06 4.25
C PHE A 133 -18.27 0.67 4.60
N ARG A 134 -19.09 -0.34 4.34
CA ARG A 134 -18.72 -1.76 4.48
C ARG A 134 -19.01 -2.48 3.17
N GLY A 135 -17.98 -3.12 2.62
CA GLY A 135 -18.09 -3.88 1.38
C GLY A 135 -19.12 -5.01 1.46
N GLU A 136 -19.32 -5.60 2.65
CA GLU A 136 -20.35 -6.63 2.90
C GLU A 136 -21.79 -6.15 2.66
N HIS A 137 -22.03 -4.85 2.72
CA HIS A 137 -23.36 -4.24 2.43
C HIS A 137 -23.53 -3.83 0.97
N ALA A 138 -22.47 -3.92 0.17
CA ALA A 138 -22.54 -3.62 -1.26
C ALA A 138 -23.18 -4.76 -2.04
N SER A 139 -24.03 -4.40 -3.00
CA SER A 139 -24.67 -5.38 -3.89
C SER A 139 -23.63 -6.03 -4.83
N ASP A 140 -23.99 -7.19 -5.39
CA ASP A 140 -23.18 -7.81 -6.44
C ASP A 140 -23.06 -6.91 -7.68
N GLU A 141 -24.09 -6.10 -7.95
CA GLU A 141 -24.06 -5.13 -9.04
C GLU A 141 -23.01 -4.03 -8.80
N THR A 142 -22.91 -3.51 -7.58
CA THR A 142 -21.89 -2.53 -7.21
C THR A 142 -20.47 -3.05 -7.49
N TYR A 143 -20.20 -4.31 -7.14
CA TYR A 143 -18.92 -4.95 -7.45
C TYR A 143 -18.67 -5.13 -8.94
N ARG A 144 -19.73 -5.50 -9.72
CA ARG A 144 -19.60 -5.63 -11.18
C ARG A 144 -19.33 -4.29 -11.85
N VAL A 145 -20.01 -3.23 -11.42
CA VAL A 145 -19.76 -1.87 -11.90
C VAL A 145 -18.32 -1.45 -11.60
N ALA A 146 -17.88 -1.61 -10.36
CA ALA A 146 -16.50 -1.28 -9.97
C ALA A 146 -15.46 -2.03 -10.81
N ALA A 147 -15.66 -3.32 -11.03
CA ALA A 147 -14.74 -4.13 -11.84
C ALA A 147 -14.76 -3.72 -13.32
N ALA A 148 -15.93 -3.40 -13.87
CA ALA A 148 -16.05 -2.93 -15.25
C ALA A 148 -15.35 -1.59 -15.46
N GLU A 149 -15.47 -0.66 -14.52
CA GLU A 149 -14.82 0.65 -14.55
C GLU A 149 -13.29 0.56 -14.36
N LEU A 150 -12.84 -0.36 -13.52
CA LEU A 150 -11.42 -0.53 -13.23
C LEU A 150 -10.66 -1.30 -14.31
N ARG A 151 -11.32 -2.21 -15.04
CA ARG A 151 -10.66 -3.08 -16.02
C ARG A 151 -9.86 -2.34 -17.11
N PRO A 152 -10.32 -1.25 -17.72
CA PRO A 152 -9.53 -0.49 -18.69
C PRO A 152 -8.22 0.06 -18.08
N PHE A 153 -8.25 0.50 -16.82
CA PHE A 153 -7.10 0.97 -16.08
C PHE A 153 -6.08 -0.16 -15.85
N VAL A 154 -6.56 -1.32 -15.40
CA VAL A 154 -5.73 -2.53 -15.18
C VAL A 154 -5.02 -2.97 -16.46
N ARG A 155 -5.74 -3.02 -17.58
CA ARG A 155 -5.17 -3.34 -18.90
C ARG A 155 -4.14 -2.32 -19.36
N ALA A 156 -4.38 -1.04 -19.07
CA ALA A 156 -3.41 0.02 -19.36
C ALA A 156 -2.13 -0.14 -18.53
N CYS A 157 -2.20 -0.61 -17.27
CA CYS A 157 -1.03 -0.94 -16.46
C CYS A 157 -0.21 -2.07 -17.11
N ALA A 158 -0.86 -3.16 -17.53
CA ALA A 158 -0.21 -4.25 -18.24
C ALA A 158 0.52 -3.79 -19.50
N ALA A 159 -0.05 -2.84 -20.24
CA ALA A 159 0.52 -2.33 -21.49
C ALA A 159 1.89 -1.62 -21.32
N PHE A 160 2.21 -1.11 -20.13
CA PHE A 160 3.54 -0.60 -19.81
C PHE A 160 4.35 -1.49 -18.87
N GLY A 161 3.88 -2.71 -18.62
CA GLY A 161 4.60 -3.75 -17.87
C GLY A 161 4.45 -3.68 -16.36
N ALA A 162 3.41 -3.03 -15.84
CA ALA A 162 3.10 -3.02 -14.41
C ALA A 162 2.01 -4.05 -14.07
N ASP A 163 2.18 -4.72 -12.95
CA ASP A 163 1.09 -5.43 -12.31
C ASP A 163 0.17 -4.45 -11.57
N PHE A 164 -1.07 -4.87 -11.39
CA PHE A 164 -2.05 -4.13 -10.61
C PHE A 164 -2.32 -4.82 -9.28
N SER A 165 -2.47 -4.06 -8.22
CA SER A 165 -2.78 -4.58 -6.89
C SER A 165 -4.06 -3.97 -6.34
N ILE A 166 -4.88 -4.81 -5.68
CA ILE A 166 -6.07 -4.38 -4.93
C ILE A 166 -5.69 -4.33 -3.47
N GLU A 167 -5.68 -3.13 -2.89
CA GLU A 167 -5.34 -2.94 -1.49
C GLU A 167 -6.50 -3.35 -0.57
N LEU A 168 -6.23 -4.19 0.44
CA LEU A 168 -7.14 -4.40 1.57
C LEU A 168 -7.21 -3.09 2.37
N HIS A 169 -8.37 -2.42 2.31
CA HIS A 169 -8.52 -1.09 2.90
C HIS A 169 -9.93 -0.87 3.43
N ASP A 170 -10.04 -0.28 4.62
CA ASP A 170 -11.32 0.13 5.22
C ASP A 170 -12.07 1.15 4.35
N ASP A 171 -13.38 1.28 4.55
CA ASP A 171 -14.29 2.18 3.82
C ASP A 171 -14.37 1.94 2.31
N GLY A 172 -14.20 0.70 1.88
CA GLY A 172 -14.23 0.32 0.46
C GLY A 172 -14.88 -1.03 0.19
N LEU A 173 -14.96 -1.36 -1.10
CA LEU A 173 -15.42 -2.68 -1.54
C LEU A 173 -14.49 -3.81 -1.12
N GLN A 174 -13.21 -3.49 -0.88
CA GLN A 174 -12.11 -4.38 -0.52
C GLN A 174 -11.77 -4.32 0.97
N ASP A 175 -12.74 -4.01 1.84
CA ASP A 175 -12.54 -3.89 3.29
C ASP A 175 -12.33 -5.25 4.01
N THR A 176 -12.48 -6.34 3.29
CA THR A 176 -12.23 -7.71 3.76
C THR A 176 -11.53 -8.54 2.68
N ALA A 177 -10.91 -9.65 3.08
CA ALA A 177 -10.34 -10.62 2.13
C ALA A 177 -11.39 -11.11 1.12
N ALA A 178 -12.61 -11.35 1.57
CA ALA A 178 -13.71 -11.75 0.70
C ALA A 178 -14.02 -10.69 -0.37
N GLY A 179 -14.02 -9.40 -0.01
CA GLY A 179 -14.22 -8.27 -0.92
C GLY A 179 -13.09 -8.16 -1.94
N CYS A 180 -11.83 -8.23 -1.50
CA CYS A 180 -10.66 -8.25 -2.39
C CYS A 180 -10.74 -9.40 -3.40
N LEU A 181 -10.99 -10.63 -2.93
CA LEU A 181 -11.07 -11.81 -3.78
C LEU A 181 -12.27 -11.78 -4.74
N LYS A 182 -13.37 -11.13 -4.34
CA LYS A 182 -14.53 -10.90 -5.22
C LYS A 182 -14.18 -9.96 -6.37
N LEU A 183 -13.54 -8.83 -6.07
CA LEU A 183 -13.04 -7.89 -7.10
C LEU A 183 -12.06 -8.56 -8.04
N LEU A 184 -11.09 -9.31 -7.50
CA LEU A 184 -10.09 -10.04 -8.27
C LEU A 184 -10.72 -11.03 -9.25
N ARG A 185 -11.73 -11.81 -8.81
CA ARG A 185 -12.47 -12.72 -9.71
C ARG A 185 -13.26 -11.99 -10.79
N LEU A 186 -13.84 -10.83 -10.45
CA LEU A 186 -14.61 -10.06 -11.41
C LEU A 186 -13.73 -9.34 -12.43
N LEU A 187 -12.54 -8.89 -12.04
CA LEU A 187 -11.58 -8.31 -12.97
C LEU A 187 -11.06 -9.33 -13.97
N ASP A 188 -10.73 -10.53 -13.51
CA ASP A 188 -10.26 -11.66 -14.34
C ASP A 188 -9.16 -11.26 -15.34
N GLU A 189 -8.14 -10.55 -14.85
CA GLU A 189 -7.00 -10.10 -15.64
C GLU A 189 -5.70 -10.73 -15.07
N PRO A 190 -4.76 -11.16 -15.92
CA PRO A 190 -3.58 -11.92 -15.48
C PRO A 190 -2.59 -11.10 -14.64
N ASN A 191 -2.58 -9.78 -14.79
CA ASN A 191 -1.70 -8.87 -14.07
C ASN A 191 -2.32 -8.32 -12.77
N VAL A 192 -3.36 -8.96 -12.22
CA VAL A 192 -4.01 -8.52 -10.97
C VAL A 192 -3.68 -9.42 -9.81
N GLY A 193 -3.22 -8.82 -8.72
CA GLY A 193 -3.06 -9.43 -7.42
C GLY A 193 -3.69 -8.61 -6.32
N VAL A 194 -3.28 -8.86 -5.09
CA VAL A 194 -3.75 -8.14 -3.90
C VAL A 194 -2.60 -7.63 -3.05
N ASN A 195 -2.82 -6.50 -2.41
CA ASN A 195 -2.02 -5.93 -1.34
C ASN A 195 -2.74 -6.20 0.00
N PRO A 196 -2.35 -7.22 0.77
CA PRO A 196 -3.00 -7.55 2.03
C PRO A 196 -2.56 -6.65 3.17
N ASP A 197 -2.87 -5.35 3.09
CA ASP A 197 -2.57 -4.43 4.18
C ASP A 197 -3.46 -4.69 5.40
N ILE A 198 -3.00 -5.63 6.22
CA ILE A 198 -3.68 -6.00 7.48
C ILE A 198 -3.73 -4.87 8.50
N GLY A 199 -2.89 -3.85 8.36
CA GLY A 199 -2.93 -2.66 9.20
C GLY A 199 -4.20 -1.85 8.96
N ASN A 200 -4.60 -1.65 7.71
CA ASN A 200 -5.86 -1.00 7.36
C ASN A 200 -7.07 -1.73 7.95
N TRP A 201 -7.07 -3.05 7.84
CA TRP A 201 -8.14 -3.87 8.42
C TRP A 201 -8.12 -3.81 9.95
N TYR A 202 -6.94 -3.93 10.58
CA TYR A 202 -6.81 -4.01 12.03
C TYR A 202 -7.15 -2.69 12.74
N ARG A 203 -6.88 -1.54 12.14
CA ARG A 203 -7.17 -0.24 12.77
C ARG A 203 -8.66 -0.02 13.02
N VAL A 204 -9.54 -0.75 12.32
CA VAL A 204 -11.00 -0.67 12.50
C VAL A 204 -11.41 -1.28 13.84
N ALA A 205 -12.04 -0.49 14.69
CA ALA A 205 -12.19 -0.77 16.12
C ALA A 205 -13.02 -2.00 16.47
N HIS A 206 -13.99 -2.36 15.64
CA HIS A 206 -14.90 -3.49 15.91
C HIS A 206 -14.41 -4.82 15.31
N GLU A 207 -13.33 -4.81 14.54
CA GLU A 207 -12.78 -6.06 14.01
C GLU A 207 -12.09 -6.88 15.12
N PRO A 208 -12.30 -8.23 15.18
CA PRO A 208 -11.68 -9.08 16.18
C PRO A 208 -10.14 -9.02 16.11
N ARG A 209 -9.48 -8.87 17.26
CA ARG A 209 -8.02 -8.66 17.30
C ARG A 209 -7.20 -9.74 16.60
N GLY A 210 -7.62 -11.00 16.67
CA GLY A 210 -6.88 -12.13 16.09
C GLY A 210 -7.22 -12.45 14.65
N ALA A 211 -8.32 -11.93 14.11
CA ALA A 211 -8.85 -12.33 12.80
C ALA A 211 -8.03 -11.80 11.60
N TRP A 212 -7.05 -10.92 11.82
CA TRP A 212 -6.12 -10.50 10.76
C TRP A 212 -5.35 -11.67 10.13
N ARG A 213 -5.11 -12.75 10.91
CA ARG A 213 -4.46 -13.97 10.44
C ARG A 213 -5.28 -14.66 9.36
N GLU A 214 -6.58 -14.73 9.57
CA GLU A 214 -7.52 -15.31 8.62
C GLU A 214 -7.61 -14.47 7.34
N GLN A 215 -7.71 -13.13 7.46
CA GLN A 215 -7.70 -12.22 6.32
C GLN A 215 -6.42 -12.40 5.50
N LEU A 216 -5.26 -12.41 6.16
CA LEU A 216 -3.97 -12.59 5.49
C LEU A 216 -3.85 -13.96 4.81
N ALA A 217 -4.22 -15.04 5.50
CA ALA A 217 -4.12 -16.38 4.96
C ALA A 217 -4.97 -16.57 3.69
N GLN A 218 -6.15 -15.97 3.62
CA GLN A 218 -7.00 -15.99 2.43
C GLN A 218 -6.38 -15.23 1.26
N LEU A 219 -5.69 -14.11 1.51
CA LEU A 219 -5.10 -13.25 0.47
C LEU A 219 -3.70 -13.70 0.04
N ALA A 220 -2.96 -14.40 0.91
CA ALA A 220 -1.56 -14.76 0.70
C ALA A 220 -1.26 -15.42 -0.66
N PRO A 221 -2.08 -16.37 -1.19
CA PRO A 221 -1.82 -17.01 -2.49
C PRO A 221 -1.96 -16.08 -3.70
N ARG A 222 -2.56 -14.89 -3.52
CA ARG A 222 -2.81 -13.92 -4.58
C ARG A 222 -2.06 -12.60 -4.36
N THR A 223 -1.18 -12.55 -3.34
CA THR A 223 -0.38 -11.36 -3.02
C THR A 223 0.67 -11.11 -4.09
N ASN A 224 0.66 -9.91 -4.70
CA ASN A 224 1.69 -9.45 -5.63
C ASN A 224 2.44 -8.22 -5.12
N TYR A 225 1.90 -7.54 -4.11
CA TYR A 225 2.46 -6.37 -3.44
C TYR A 225 2.06 -6.39 -1.97
N TRP A 226 2.84 -5.77 -1.09
CA TRP A 226 2.49 -5.71 0.32
C TRP A 226 2.90 -4.39 0.97
N GLU A 227 1.94 -3.58 1.36
CA GLU A 227 2.15 -2.45 2.27
C GLU A 227 2.03 -2.89 3.71
N VAL A 228 2.93 -2.38 4.54
CA VAL A 228 3.03 -2.75 5.94
C VAL A 228 2.96 -1.53 6.84
N LYS A 229 2.07 -1.59 7.80
CA LYS A 229 1.93 -0.63 8.90
C LYS A 229 1.36 -1.32 10.12
N ASN A 230 1.85 -0.96 11.30
CA ASN A 230 1.38 -1.56 12.53
C ASN A 230 0.66 -0.53 13.41
N TYR A 231 -0.26 -1.00 14.20
CA TYR A 231 -1.07 -0.18 15.10
C TYR A 231 -1.12 -0.77 16.49
N ARG A 232 -1.24 0.11 17.49
CA ARG A 232 -1.81 -0.23 18.79
C ARG A 232 -3.23 0.24 18.84
N ARG A 233 -4.13 -0.68 19.22
CA ARG A 233 -5.55 -0.40 19.37
C ARG A 233 -5.99 -0.47 20.82
N VAL A 234 -6.51 0.64 21.30
CA VAL A 234 -7.14 0.73 22.63
C VAL A 234 -8.63 0.91 22.47
N VAL A 235 -9.39 0.06 23.13
CA VAL A 235 -10.84 0.13 23.16
C VAL A 235 -11.25 0.52 24.59
N ALA A 236 -12.06 1.57 24.72
CA ALA A 236 -12.68 2.03 25.94
C ALA A 236 -14.20 1.80 25.84
N PRO A 237 -14.70 0.60 26.18
CA PRO A 237 -16.11 0.22 25.97
C PRO A 237 -17.07 1.13 26.72
N GLU A 238 -16.70 1.56 27.94
CA GLU A 238 -17.53 2.42 28.80
C GLU A 238 -17.77 3.81 28.18
N ALA A 239 -16.80 4.27 27.37
CA ALA A 239 -16.88 5.55 26.64
C ALA A 239 -17.42 5.39 25.22
N GLY A 240 -17.68 4.15 24.75
CA GLY A 240 -18.04 3.85 23.36
C GLY A 240 -16.97 4.33 22.37
N ARG A 241 -15.70 4.34 22.78
CA ARG A 241 -14.57 4.87 21.99
C ARG A 241 -13.51 3.81 21.73
N ALA A 242 -12.90 3.91 20.57
CA ALA A 242 -11.71 3.16 20.22
C ALA A 242 -10.70 4.10 19.55
N PHE A 243 -9.42 3.84 19.80
CA PHE A 243 -8.32 4.56 19.21
C PHE A 243 -7.33 3.57 18.64
N ALA A 244 -6.88 3.82 17.41
CA ALA A 244 -5.76 3.13 16.84
C ALA A 244 -4.70 4.17 16.47
N TRP A 245 -3.46 3.97 16.90
CA TRP A 245 -2.35 4.83 16.49
C TRP A 245 -1.25 4.00 15.86
N ASN A 246 -0.66 4.56 14.84
CA ASN A 246 0.41 3.96 14.09
C ASN A 246 1.65 3.78 14.99
N THR A 247 2.36 2.67 14.82
CA THR A 247 3.60 2.35 15.55
C THR A 247 4.68 1.94 14.55
N ASP A 248 5.90 1.76 15.06
CA ASP A 248 6.92 1.02 14.32
C ASP A 248 6.43 -0.42 14.07
N LEU A 249 6.95 -1.06 13.02
CA LEU A 249 6.45 -2.37 12.57
C LEU A 249 6.54 -3.46 13.65
N ASP A 250 7.56 -3.41 14.48
CA ASP A 250 7.81 -4.33 15.60
C ASP A 250 7.13 -3.91 16.92
N GLY A 251 6.46 -2.75 16.96
CA GLY A 251 5.95 -2.13 18.18
C GLY A 251 4.43 -2.19 18.38
N GLY A 252 3.68 -2.71 17.40
CA GLY A 252 2.21 -2.73 17.42
C GLY A 252 1.61 -4.04 17.93
N ASP A 253 0.32 -4.20 17.65
CA ASP A 253 -0.45 -5.37 18.06
C ASP A 253 -0.41 -6.51 17.04
N LEU A 254 -0.02 -6.23 15.79
CA LEU A 254 0.14 -7.22 14.73
C LEU A 254 1.55 -7.85 14.78
N ASP A 255 1.62 -9.18 14.74
CA ASP A 255 2.89 -9.89 14.60
C ASP A 255 3.32 -9.94 13.12
N PHE A 256 4.10 -8.97 12.68
CA PHE A 256 4.60 -8.91 11.31
C PHE A 256 5.67 -9.96 11.00
N ARG A 257 6.28 -10.60 11.99
CA ARG A 257 7.11 -11.78 11.78
C ARG A 257 6.23 -12.95 11.31
N GLU A 258 5.12 -13.21 12.00
CA GLU A 258 4.14 -14.24 11.60
C GLU A 258 3.53 -13.93 10.23
N ALA A 259 3.16 -12.67 10.00
CA ALA A 259 2.62 -12.23 8.71
C ALA A 259 3.63 -12.46 7.56
N THR A 260 4.90 -12.12 7.78
CA THR A 260 5.97 -12.31 6.79
C THR A 260 6.17 -13.80 6.48
N VAL A 261 6.18 -14.67 7.51
CA VAL A 261 6.27 -16.13 7.33
C VAL A 261 5.08 -16.66 6.55
N THR A 262 3.87 -16.18 6.81
CA THR A 262 2.65 -16.59 6.08
C THR A 262 2.77 -16.28 4.59
N LEU A 263 3.16 -15.06 4.23
CA LEU A 263 3.34 -14.66 2.83
C LEU A 263 4.53 -15.39 2.18
N TRP A 264 5.64 -15.57 2.92
CA TRP A 264 6.79 -16.33 2.45
C TRP A 264 6.42 -17.77 2.06
N ARG A 265 5.67 -18.46 2.93
CA ARG A 265 5.19 -19.84 2.68
C ARG A 265 4.20 -19.92 1.54
N ALA A 266 3.42 -18.88 1.31
CA ALA A 266 2.53 -18.78 0.14
C ALA A 266 3.28 -18.47 -1.18
N GLY A 267 4.61 -18.28 -1.13
CA GLY A 267 5.44 -18.04 -2.31
C GLY A 267 5.65 -16.56 -2.66
N PHE A 268 5.13 -15.61 -1.87
CA PHE A 268 5.33 -14.20 -2.15
C PHE A 268 6.81 -13.80 -1.99
N ARG A 269 7.37 -13.15 -3.03
CA ARG A 269 8.76 -12.67 -3.09
C ARG A 269 8.83 -11.24 -3.64
N GLY A 270 7.68 -10.58 -3.78
CA GLY A 270 7.52 -9.25 -4.36
C GLY A 270 7.99 -8.11 -3.45
N TRP A 271 7.50 -6.93 -3.75
CA TRP A 271 7.81 -5.71 -3.02
C TRP A 271 7.05 -5.59 -1.71
N VAL A 272 7.76 -5.22 -0.65
CA VAL A 272 7.20 -4.84 0.65
C VAL A 272 7.49 -3.38 0.88
N CYS A 273 6.47 -2.56 1.11
CA CYS A 273 6.59 -1.12 1.31
C CYS A 273 6.21 -0.72 2.74
N ASN A 274 7.10 0.02 3.42
CA ASN A 274 6.75 0.65 4.68
C ASN A 274 5.86 1.87 4.46
N GLU A 275 4.62 1.79 4.88
CA GLU A 275 3.69 2.92 4.92
C GLU A 275 3.50 3.49 6.33
N GLY A 276 3.86 2.71 7.34
CA GLY A 276 3.69 3.03 8.75
C GLY A 276 4.87 3.75 9.40
N GLY A 277 4.70 3.98 10.68
CA GLY A 277 5.70 4.58 11.56
C GLY A 277 5.13 5.68 12.44
N ASN A 278 5.74 5.86 13.60
CA ASN A 278 5.33 6.86 14.58
C ASN A 278 6.43 7.91 14.78
N GLY A 279 6.08 9.17 14.85
CA GLY A 279 7.02 10.26 15.10
C GLY A 279 8.04 10.46 13.97
N ASP A 280 9.29 10.10 14.20
CA ASP A 280 10.38 10.22 13.21
C ASP A 280 10.28 9.10 12.15
N ARG A 281 9.71 9.43 11.00
CA ARG A 281 9.52 8.49 9.89
C ARG A 281 10.83 7.95 9.31
N VAL A 282 11.93 8.70 9.41
CA VAL A 282 13.26 8.23 9.00
C VAL A 282 13.72 7.09 9.91
N ARG A 283 13.61 7.28 11.21
CA ARG A 283 13.94 6.24 12.20
C ARG A 283 13.03 5.02 12.08
N SER A 284 11.73 5.24 11.94
CA SER A 284 10.76 4.15 11.76
C SER A 284 11.06 3.33 10.51
N THR A 285 11.46 3.96 9.41
CA THR A 285 11.84 3.24 8.18
C THR A 285 13.16 2.46 8.35
N LEU A 286 14.13 2.97 9.09
CA LEU A 286 15.36 2.22 9.42
C LEU A 286 15.03 0.98 10.26
N ARG A 287 14.17 1.09 11.28
CA ARG A 287 13.71 -0.05 12.09
C ARG A 287 12.93 -1.07 11.26
N TYR A 288 12.10 -0.61 10.32
CA TYR A 288 11.41 -1.48 9.37
C TYR A 288 12.40 -2.33 8.56
N VAL A 289 13.46 -1.72 8.01
CA VAL A 289 14.49 -2.45 7.26
C VAL A 289 15.20 -3.47 8.15
N GLU A 290 15.66 -3.05 9.33
CA GLU A 290 16.31 -3.92 10.31
C GLU A 290 15.44 -5.12 10.69
N TYR A 291 14.19 -4.86 11.05
CA TYR A 291 13.24 -5.89 11.46
C TYR A 291 12.93 -6.89 10.34
N LEU A 292 12.58 -6.42 9.14
CA LEU A 292 12.26 -7.34 8.04
C LEU A 292 13.49 -8.10 7.53
N ARG A 293 14.69 -7.50 7.53
CA ARG A 293 15.90 -8.23 7.19
C ARG A 293 16.17 -9.32 8.21
N TRP A 294 16.06 -9.04 9.50
CA TRP A 294 16.14 -10.08 10.53
C TRP A 294 15.15 -11.22 10.30
N VAL A 295 13.86 -10.91 9.97
CA VAL A 295 12.88 -11.96 9.71
C VAL A 295 13.23 -12.80 8.48
N LEU A 296 13.65 -12.16 7.38
CA LEU A 296 13.92 -12.81 6.09
C LEU A 296 15.25 -13.58 6.09
N ASP A 297 16.30 -13.01 6.67
CA ASP A 297 17.68 -13.49 6.52
C ASP A 297 18.11 -14.40 7.68
N GLU A 298 17.43 -14.31 8.84
CA GLU A 298 17.77 -15.10 10.03
C GLU A 298 16.61 -15.96 10.52
N TRP A 299 15.43 -15.36 10.80
CA TRP A 299 14.33 -16.08 11.44
C TRP A 299 13.74 -17.18 10.53
N ILE A 300 13.39 -16.87 9.29
CA ILE A 300 12.80 -17.84 8.35
C ILE A 300 13.77 -19.02 8.10
N PRO A 301 15.05 -18.80 7.75
CA PRO A 301 16.01 -19.88 7.57
C PRO A 301 16.17 -20.77 8.80
N ALA A 302 16.23 -20.17 10.01
CA ALA A 302 16.34 -20.93 11.25
C ALA A 302 15.13 -21.84 11.49
N MET A 303 13.92 -21.36 11.18
CA MET A 303 12.69 -22.15 11.34
C MET A 303 12.54 -23.25 10.27
N GLU A 304 12.98 -23.00 9.04
CA GLU A 304 12.99 -24.01 7.98
C GLU A 304 13.99 -25.13 8.29
N SER A 305 15.17 -24.79 8.83
CA SER A 305 16.18 -25.77 9.22
C SER A 305 15.76 -26.66 10.41
N ALA A 306 15.02 -26.10 11.36
CA ALA A 306 14.51 -26.83 12.52
C ALA A 306 13.40 -27.83 12.17
N GLY A 307 12.65 -27.58 11.08
CA GLY A 307 11.55 -28.47 10.60
C GLY A 307 12.02 -29.65 9.74
N THR A 308 13.30 -29.72 9.35
CA THR A 308 13.84 -30.80 8.51
C THR A 308 14.57 -31.88 9.32
N GLY A 309 14.46 -31.86 10.64
CA GLY A 309 15.17 -32.73 11.58
C GLY A 309 14.37 -33.92 12.14
N ASP A 310 13.29 -34.37 11.48
CA ASP A 310 12.53 -35.60 11.83
C ASP A 310 12.57 -36.61 10.70
#